data_49580638c534733fabd6e5e14c6d8f59
#
_entry.id   49580638c534733fabd6e5e14c6d8f59
#
_cell.length_a   1.000
_cell.length_b   1.000
_cell.length_c   1.000
_cell.angle_alpha   90.00
_cell.angle_beta   90.00
_cell.angle_gamma   90.00
#
_symmetry.space_group_name_H-M   'P 1'
#
loop_
_entity.id
_entity.type
_entity.pdbx_description
1 polymer ?
#
loop_
_entity_poly.entity_id
_entity_poly.type
_entity_poly.pdbx_seq_one_letter_code
_entity_poly.pdbx_strand_id
1 'polypeptide(L)'
;MRKEIYLAIIDKLKTIVDADGIPKLKHFDLWNMNVEYIDQETVWEMPAVFIEFAPIQWKEAGNGCQQANVTIALHIATPYEGGASDGSVLQSDALSYFELLDEIHKALYGLKGSGFGALKRVSSQTNHNHEEIIESIETFSCIVIDK
;
A
#
# COMPACT_ATOMS: atom_id res chain seq x y z
N MET A 1 -16.11 -1.27 -9.23
CA MET A 1 -15.07 -2.17 -8.71
C MET A 1 -13.84 -1.42 -8.21
N ARG A 2 -12.99 -0.76 -9.05
CA ARG A 2 -11.74 -0.08 -8.59
C ARG A 2 -11.97 0.96 -7.49
N LYS A 3 -13.01 1.80 -7.62
CA LYS A 3 -13.37 2.78 -6.59
C LYS A 3 -13.68 2.12 -5.24
N GLU A 4 -14.42 1.01 -5.25
CA GLU A 4 -14.76 0.25 -4.04
C GLU A 4 -13.50 -0.31 -3.37
N ILE A 5 -12.62 -0.95 -4.14
CA ILE A 5 -11.36 -1.48 -3.63
C ILE A 5 -10.49 -0.36 -3.05
N TYR A 6 -10.34 0.74 -3.79
CA TYR A 6 -9.56 1.91 -3.36
C TYR A 6 -10.03 2.45 -2.01
N LEU A 7 -11.34 2.70 -1.89
CA LEU A 7 -11.92 3.23 -0.65
C LEU A 7 -11.84 2.22 0.50
N ALA A 8 -12.09 0.93 0.24
CA ALA A 8 -12.01 -0.10 1.26
C ALA A 8 -10.58 -0.26 1.81
N ILE A 9 -9.57 -0.17 0.96
CA ILE A 9 -8.16 -0.19 1.38
C ILE A 9 -7.86 1.01 2.28
N ILE A 10 -8.21 2.22 1.87
CA ILE A 10 -7.96 3.45 2.65
C ILE A 10 -8.66 3.38 4.00
N ASP A 11 -9.94 3.04 4.03
CA ASP A 11 -10.72 2.95 5.27
C ASP A 11 -10.09 1.93 6.23
N LYS A 12 -9.62 0.81 5.70
CA LYS A 12 -8.97 -0.21 6.53
C LYS A 12 -7.60 0.26 7.04
N LEU A 13 -6.80 0.90 6.20
CA LEU A 13 -5.48 1.41 6.59
C LEU A 13 -5.56 2.55 7.62
N LYS A 14 -6.60 3.35 7.60
CA LYS A 14 -6.85 4.38 8.63
C LYS A 14 -7.06 3.81 10.03
N THR A 15 -7.36 2.53 10.16
CA THR A 15 -7.48 1.85 11.47
C THR A 15 -6.14 1.53 12.12
N ILE A 16 -5.04 1.65 11.39
CA ILE A 16 -3.68 1.50 11.95
C ILE A 16 -3.34 2.78 12.69
N VAL A 17 -3.37 2.70 14.02
CA VAL A 17 -3.16 3.83 14.91
C VAL A 17 -2.01 3.56 15.88
N ASP A 18 -1.43 4.64 16.40
CA ASP A 18 -0.42 4.57 17.46
C ASP A 18 -1.08 4.38 18.85
N ALA A 19 -0.27 4.41 19.90
CA ALA A 19 -0.75 4.25 21.29
C ALA A 19 -1.74 5.34 21.73
N ASP A 20 -1.69 6.51 21.08
CA ASP A 20 -2.58 7.65 21.37
C ASP A 20 -3.84 7.65 20.46
N GLY A 21 -4.02 6.63 19.64
CA GLY A 21 -5.13 6.53 18.70
C GLY A 21 -4.99 7.38 17.45
N ILE A 22 -3.80 7.92 17.18
CA ILE A 22 -3.52 8.75 16.00
C ILE A 22 -3.15 7.84 14.82
N PRO A 23 -3.76 8.03 13.62
CA PRO A 23 -3.42 7.25 12.44
C PRO A 23 -1.93 7.35 12.10
N LYS A 24 -1.28 6.20 11.89
CA LYS A 24 0.13 6.12 11.51
C LYS A 24 0.38 6.55 10.07
N LEU A 25 -0.55 6.25 9.17
CA LEU A 25 -0.48 6.66 7.77
C LEU A 25 -1.13 8.04 7.61
N LYS A 26 -0.40 8.98 7.01
CA LYS A 26 -0.76 10.40 6.99
C LYS A 26 -1.37 10.86 5.67
N HIS A 27 -1.09 10.16 4.56
CA HIS A 27 -1.56 10.55 3.24
C HIS A 27 -1.90 9.32 2.39
N PHE A 28 -2.99 9.43 1.61
CA PHE A 28 -3.44 8.40 0.69
C PHE A 28 -3.80 9.03 -0.65
N ASP A 29 -3.31 8.46 -1.74
CA ASP A 29 -3.65 8.93 -3.08
C ASP A 29 -3.51 7.80 -4.10
N LEU A 30 -3.90 8.06 -5.34
CA LEU A 30 -3.57 7.21 -6.46
C LEU A 30 -2.10 7.37 -6.84
N TRP A 31 -1.47 6.26 -7.21
CA TRP A 31 -0.10 6.29 -7.72
C TRP A 31 -0.04 7.02 -9.07
N ASN A 32 0.82 8.01 -9.13
CA ASN A 32 1.16 8.75 -10.35
C ASN A 32 2.62 9.18 -10.31
N MET A 33 3.51 8.22 -10.01
CA MET A 33 4.94 8.45 -9.83
C MET A 33 5.27 9.50 -8.75
N ASN A 34 4.41 9.62 -7.75
CA ASN A 34 4.47 10.64 -6.70
C ASN A 34 5.80 10.64 -5.92
N VAL A 35 6.40 9.45 -5.74
CA VAL A 35 7.67 9.31 -5.03
C VAL A 35 8.86 9.61 -5.95
N GLU A 36 8.76 9.36 -7.25
CA GLU A 36 9.85 9.56 -8.20
C GLU A 36 10.06 11.04 -8.57
N TYR A 37 9.01 11.84 -8.52
CA TYR A 37 9.02 13.27 -8.85
C TYR A 37 8.81 14.14 -7.60
N ILE A 38 9.39 13.72 -6.48
CA ILE A 38 9.44 14.58 -5.30
C ILE A 38 10.39 15.73 -5.60
N ASP A 39 9.85 16.92 -5.78
CA ASP A 39 10.61 18.15 -5.73
C ASP A 39 10.64 18.68 -4.28
N GLN A 40 11.33 19.80 -4.08
CA GLN A 40 11.51 20.39 -2.75
C GLN A 40 10.21 20.93 -2.12
N GLU A 41 9.12 20.92 -2.86
CA GLU A 41 7.80 21.40 -2.43
C GLU A 41 6.82 20.25 -2.18
N THR A 42 7.29 19.10 -1.70
CA THR A 42 6.43 17.98 -1.37
C THR A 42 5.32 18.39 -0.42
N VAL A 43 4.08 18.28 -0.91
CA VAL A 43 2.88 18.74 -0.21
C VAL A 43 2.16 17.65 0.59
N TRP A 44 2.71 16.44 0.63
CA TRP A 44 2.13 15.33 1.36
C TRP A 44 3.02 14.86 2.51
N GLU A 45 2.35 14.44 3.61
CA GLU A 45 3.02 13.93 4.81
C GLU A 45 3.35 12.44 4.69
N MET A 46 4.42 12.02 5.33
CA MET A 46 4.81 10.61 5.44
C MET A 46 4.52 10.06 6.86
N PRO A 47 4.26 8.78 6.99
CA PRO A 47 4.14 7.75 5.95
C PRO A 47 2.95 7.98 5.03
N ALA A 48 3.15 7.81 3.72
CA ALA A 48 2.13 7.95 2.70
C ALA A 48 1.93 6.65 1.93
N VAL A 49 0.71 6.43 1.44
CA VAL A 49 0.37 5.26 0.62
C VAL A 49 -0.23 5.73 -0.69
N PHE A 50 0.35 5.28 -1.78
CA PHE A 50 -0.17 5.52 -3.13
C PHE A 50 -0.60 4.20 -3.74
N ILE A 51 -1.83 4.15 -4.25
CA ILE A 51 -2.48 2.93 -4.73
C ILE A 51 -2.45 2.87 -6.24
N GLU A 52 -1.91 1.79 -6.78
CA GLU A 52 -1.81 1.52 -8.21
C GLU A 52 -2.59 0.26 -8.57
N PHE A 53 -3.38 0.32 -9.64
CA PHE A 53 -4.00 -0.84 -10.24
C PHE A 53 -3.18 -1.28 -11.44
N ALA A 54 -2.64 -2.50 -11.40
CA ALA A 54 -2.00 -3.11 -12.56
C ALA A 54 -3.01 -3.33 -13.70
N PRO A 55 -2.57 -3.54 -14.94
CA PRO A 55 -3.46 -3.87 -16.04
C PRO A 55 -4.37 -5.06 -15.71
N ILE A 56 -5.67 -4.90 -15.93
CA ILE A 56 -6.68 -5.89 -15.59
C ILE A 56 -7.10 -6.63 -16.86
N GLN A 57 -6.93 -7.94 -16.87
CA GLN A 57 -7.37 -8.79 -17.97
C GLN A 57 -8.63 -9.54 -17.56
N TRP A 58 -9.68 -9.31 -18.32
CA TRP A 58 -10.99 -9.91 -18.09
C TRP A 58 -11.16 -11.20 -18.86
N LYS A 59 -11.84 -12.16 -18.23
CA LYS A 59 -12.23 -13.44 -18.83
C LYS A 59 -13.73 -13.62 -18.72
N GLU A 60 -14.33 -14.19 -19.76
CA GLU A 60 -15.74 -14.56 -19.72
C GLU A 60 -16.01 -15.62 -18.64
N ALA A 61 -17.00 -15.37 -17.81
CA ALA A 61 -17.42 -16.27 -16.73
C ALA A 61 -18.82 -16.89 -16.98
N GLY A 62 -19.40 -16.62 -18.15
CA GLY A 62 -20.74 -17.08 -18.54
C GLY A 62 -21.85 -16.15 -18.06
N ASN A 63 -23.04 -16.32 -18.66
CA ASN A 63 -24.27 -15.57 -18.31
C ASN A 63 -24.09 -14.03 -18.34
N GLY A 64 -23.24 -13.52 -19.24
CA GLY A 64 -22.95 -12.09 -19.36
C GLY A 64 -22.06 -11.53 -18.25
N CYS A 65 -21.43 -12.38 -17.46
CA CYS A 65 -20.49 -11.99 -16.41
C CYS A 65 -19.05 -12.14 -16.89
N GLN A 66 -18.18 -11.26 -16.39
CA GLN A 66 -16.73 -11.34 -16.57
C GLN A 66 -16.02 -11.49 -15.24
N GLN A 67 -14.91 -12.17 -15.24
CA GLN A 67 -14.06 -12.37 -14.07
C GLN A 67 -12.64 -11.87 -14.34
N ALA A 68 -12.02 -11.28 -13.35
CA ALA A 68 -10.61 -10.92 -13.40
C ALA A 68 -9.91 -11.20 -12.06
N ASN A 69 -8.61 -11.42 -12.14
CA ASN A 69 -7.73 -11.32 -10.98
C ASN A 69 -7.12 -9.91 -11.00
N VAL A 70 -7.51 -9.09 -10.04
CA VAL A 70 -7.08 -7.69 -9.94
C VAL A 70 -5.86 -7.61 -9.05
N THR A 71 -4.80 -7.02 -9.56
CA THR A 71 -3.55 -6.79 -8.83
C THR A 71 -3.45 -5.32 -8.45
N ILE A 72 -3.19 -5.07 -7.17
CA ILE A 72 -3.08 -3.74 -6.58
C ILE A 72 -1.72 -3.61 -5.92
N ALA A 73 -0.93 -2.62 -6.34
CA ALA A 73 0.33 -2.28 -5.70
C ALA A 73 0.14 -1.08 -4.76
N LEU A 74 0.63 -1.20 -3.54
CA LEU A 74 0.71 -0.11 -2.59
C LEU A 74 2.15 0.40 -2.56
N HIS A 75 2.37 1.63 -2.98
CA HIS A 75 3.63 2.33 -2.84
C HIS A 75 3.62 3.06 -1.50
N ILE A 76 4.40 2.55 -0.54
CA ILE A 76 4.42 3.07 0.82
C ILE A 76 5.72 3.86 0.99
N ALA A 77 5.58 5.17 1.13
CA ALA A 77 6.71 6.08 1.33
C ALA A 77 6.90 6.35 2.82
N THR A 78 8.08 6.00 3.33
CA THR A 78 8.47 6.25 4.71
C THR A 78 9.76 7.06 4.76
N PRO A 79 9.91 7.98 5.74
CA PRO A 79 11.16 8.71 5.89
C PRO A 79 12.29 7.77 6.32
N TYR A 80 13.50 8.04 5.84
CA TYR A 80 14.69 7.29 6.23
C TYR A 80 15.87 8.24 6.42
N GLU A 81 16.37 8.30 7.63
CA GLU A 81 17.50 9.15 8.01
C GLU A 81 18.82 8.37 8.17
N GLY A 82 18.79 7.07 7.80
CA GLY A 82 19.94 6.18 8.01
C GLY A 82 19.97 5.59 9.42
N GLY A 83 21.11 4.99 9.78
CA GLY A 83 21.32 4.44 11.13
C GLY A 83 20.85 3.02 11.36
N ALA A 84 20.54 2.26 10.29
CA ALA A 84 20.10 0.85 10.39
C ALA A 84 21.25 -0.15 10.64
N SER A 85 22.50 0.30 10.59
CA SER A 85 23.64 -0.59 10.81
C SER A 85 23.64 -1.19 12.22
N ASP A 86 24.14 -2.41 12.32
CA ASP A 86 24.16 -3.16 13.58
C ASP A 86 24.88 -2.39 14.70
N GLY A 87 24.22 -2.30 15.86
CA GLY A 87 24.69 -1.56 17.02
C GLY A 87 24.54 -0.04 16.97
N SER A 88 23.96 0.52 15.89
CA SER A 88 23.63 1.95 15.82
C SER A 88 22.56 2.32 16.85
N VAL A 89 22.69 3.48 17.47
CA VAL A 89 21.68 4.03 18.40
C VAL A 89 20.36 4.34 17.71
N LEU A 90 20.39 4.55 16.38
CA LEU A 90 19.20 4.83 15.54
C LEU A 90 18.61 3.58 14.88
N GLN A 91 19.19 2.41 15.10
CA GLN A 91 18.80 1.18 14.40
C GLN A 91 17.31 0.84 14.60
N SER A 92 16.80 0.94 15.82
CA SER A 92 15.39 0.65 16.11
C SER A 92 14.45 1.55 15.33
N ASP A 93 14.70 2.85 15.30
CA ASP A 93 13.89 3.82 14.57
C ASP A 93 14.03 3.62 13.06
N ALA A 94 15.24 3.35 12.58
CA ALA A 94 15.49 3.12 11.15
C ALA A 94 14.76 1.89 10.61
N LEU A 95 14.54 0.87 11.44
CA LEU A 95 13.86 -0.38 11.07
C LEU A 95 12.34 -0.38 11.36
N SER A 96 11.83 0.67 11.97
CA SER A 96 10.40 0.75 12.36
C SER A 96 9.44 0.64 11.18
N TYR A 97 9.86 0.98 9.96
CA TYR A 97 9.01 0.83 8.78
C TYR A 97 8.66 -0.63 8.48
N PHE A 98 9.47 -1.61 8.88
CA PHE A 98 9.13 -3.03 8.76
C PHE A 98 7.91 -3.39 9.60
N GLU A 99 7.80 -2.84 10.80
CA GLU A 99 6.62 -3.05 11.66
C GLU A 99 5.36 -2.46 11.02
N LEU A 100 5.48 -1.28 10.41
CA LEU A 100 4.38 -0.67 9.67
C LEU A 100 3.94 -1.53 8.47
N LEU A 101 4.89 -2.11 7.73
CA LEU A 101 4.56 -3.02 6.62
C LEU A 101 3.82 -4.27 7.11
N ASP A 102 4.20 -4.82 8.24
CA ASP A 102 3.52 -5.95 8.85
C ASP A 102 2.09 -5.59 9.30
N GLU A 103 1.90 -4.41 9.87
CA GLU A 103 0.58 -3.90 10.25
C GLU A 103 -0.31 -3.69 9.03
N ILE A 104 0.23 -3.15 7.94
CA ILE A 104 -0.48 -2.99 6.66
C ILE A 104 -0.90 -4.36 6.11
N HIS A 105 0.00 -5.34 6.11
CA HIS A 105 -0.32 -6.68 5.67
C HIS A 105 -1.44 -7.31 6.51
N LYS A 106 -1.34 -7.24 7.83
CA LYS A 106 -2.37 -7.76 8.74
C LYS A 106 -3.73 -7.09 8.55
N ALA A 107 -3.73 -5.79 8.28
CA ALA A 107 -4.96 -5.03 8.05
C ALA A 107 -5.65 -5.44 6.73
N LEU A 108 -4.88 -5.66 5.67
CA LEU A 108 -5.42 -5.88 4.33
C LEU A 108 -5.64 -7.36 3.99
N TYR A 109 -4.93 -8.28 4.61
CA TYR A 109 -5.10 -9.71 4.34
C TYR A 109 -6.52 -10.16 4.65
N GLY A 110 -7.21 -10.70 3.65
CA GLY A 110 -8.59 -11.15 3.79
C GLY A 110 -9.64 -10.04 3.68
N LEU A 111 -9.25 -8.78 3.51
CA LEU A 111 -10.20 -7.69 3.25
C LEU A 111 -10.98 -7.99 1.97
N LYS A 112 -12.29 -7.89 2.04
CA LYS A 112 -13.21 -8.14 0.92
C LYS A 112 -14.35 -7.14 0.94
N GLY A 113 -15.00 -6.96 -0.20
CA GLY A 113 -16.19 -6.12 -0.35
C GLY A 113 -17.30 -6.84 -1.11
N SER A 114 -18.35 -6.11 -1.46
CA SER A 114 -19.45 -6.66 -2.26
C SER A 114 -19.04 -6.93 -3.70
N GLY A 115 -18.12 -6.14 -4.25
CA GLY A 115 -17.65 -6.23 -5.62
C GLY A 115 -16.26 -6.87 -5.80
N PHE A 116 -15.63 -7.35 -4.72
CA PHE A 116 -14.33 -7.99 -4.80
C PHE A 116 -14.11 -9.04 -3.71
N GLY A 117 -13.36 -10.08 -4.05
CA GLY A 117 -12.98 -11.15 -3.12
C GLY A 117 -11.86 -10.74 -2.18
N ALA A 118 -11.47 -11.65 -1.29
CA ALA A 118 -10.47 -11.41 -0.27
C ALA A 118 -9.11 -11.03 -0.87
N LEU A 119 -8.52 -9.94 -0.39
CA LEU A 119 -7.16 -9.53 -0.71
C LEU A 119 -6.14 -10.51 -0.15
N LYS A 120 -5.15 -10.84 -0.97
CA LYS A 120 -3.99 -11.68 -0.59
C LYS A 120 -2.72 -11.00 -1.05
N ARG A 121 -1.69 -10.99 -0.20
CA ARG A 121 -0.37 -10.46 -0.58
C ARG A 121 0.27 -11.39 -1.61
N VAL A 122 0.83 -10.81 -2.65
CA VAL A 122 1.48 -11.51 -3.78
C VAL A 122 2.99 -11.33 -3.73
N SER A 123 3.45 -10.10 -3.49
CA SER A 123 4.88 -9.78 -3.47
C SER A 123 5.17 -8.56 -2.60
N SER A 124 6.41 -8.45 -2.19
CA SER A 124 6.96 -7.32 -1.46
C SER A 124 8.31 -6.95 -2.07
N GLN A 125 8.54 -5.67 -2.29
CA GLN A 125 9.82 -5.18 -2.78
C GLN A 125 10.13 -3.80 -2.22
N THR A 126 11.39 -3.40 -2.27
CA THR A 126 11.85 -2.08 -1.87
C THR A 126 12.49 -1.39 -3.06
N ASN A 127 12.13 -0.12 -3.25
CA ASN A 127 12.72 0.74 -4.27
C ASN A 127 13.73 1.70 -3.60
N HIS A 128 14.95 1.75 -4.12
CA HIS A 128 16.07 2.50 -3.55
C HIS A 128 16.41 3.77 -4.35
N ASN A 129 15.42 4.42 -4.95
CA ASN A 129 15.63 5.59 -5.80
C ASN A 129 15.88 6.90 -5.05
N HIS A 130 15.67 6.93 -3.73
CA HIS A 130 15.82 8.14 -2.91
C HIS A 130 16.67 7.87 -1.67
N GLU A 131 17.48 8.85 -1.28
CA GLU A 131 18.33 8.74 -0.09
C GLU A 131 17.54 8.91 1.21
N GLU A 132 16.53 9.78 1.22
CA GLU A 132 15.79 10.19 2.42
C GLU A 132 14.43 9.49 2.55
N ILE A 133 14.07 8.66 1.58
CA ILE A 133 12.77 7.98 1.54
C ILE A 133 12.98 6.51 1.17
N ILE A 134 12.36 5.62 1.95
CA ILE A 134 12.17 4.24 1.54
C ILE A 134 10.79 4.11 0.91
N GLU A 135 10.75 3.66 -0.33
CA GLU A 135 9.54 3.25 -1.01
C GLU A 135 9.41 1.73 -0.96
N SER A 136 8.46 1.25 -0.17
CA SER A 136 8.12 -0.17 -0.12
C SER A 136 6.91 -0.43 -1.00
N ILE A 137 7.00 -1.44 -1.87
CA ILE A 137 5.91 -1.79 -2.79
C ILE A 137 5.34 -3.13 -2.35
N GLU A 138 4.17 -3.09 -1.73
CA GLU A 138 3.43 -4.27 -1.29
C GLU A 138 2.30 -4.55 -2.28
N THR A 139 2.35 -5.70 -2.93
CA THR A 139 1.39 -6.06 -3.97
C THR A 139 0.38 -7.07 -3.45
N PHE A 140 -0.89 -6.78 -3.66
CA PHE A 140 -2.02 -7.62 -3.30
C PHE A 140 -2.82 -8.01 -4.53
N SER A 141 -3.57 -9.09 -4.44
CA SER A 141 -4.52 -9.49 -5.48
C SER A 141 -5.85 -9.94 -4.90
N CYS A 142 -6.90 -9.80 -5.69
CA CYS A 142 -8.23 -10.33 -5.39
C CYS A 142 -8.97 -10.71 -6.68
N ILE A 143 -9.95 -11.58 -6.55
CA ILE A 143 -10.84 -11.95 -7.65
C ILE A 143 -12.02 -10.99 -7.67
N VAL A 144 -12.37 -10.53 -8.87
CA VAL A 144 -13.54 -9.67 -9.12
C VAL A 144 -14.42 -10.34 -10.17
N ILE A 145 -15.73 -10.25 -9.94
CA ILE A 145 -16.74 -10.65 -10.93
C ILE A 145 -17.56 -9.41 -11.25
N ASP A 146 -17.58 -9.04 -12.52
CA ASP A 146 -18.39 -7.95 -13.05
C ASP A 146 -19.58 -8.50 -13.85
N LYS A 147 -20.76 -7.94 -13.63
CA LYS A 147 -22.02 -8.40 -14.25
C LYS A 147 -22.57 -7.35 -15.20
#